data_669786ad605d0f63308a4c7c52eb6780
#
_entry.id   669786ad605d0f63308a4c7c52eb6780
#
_cell.length_a   1.000
_cell.length_b   1.000
_cell.length_c   1.000
_cell.angle_alpha   90.00
_cell.angle_beta   90.00
_cell.angle_gamma   90.00
#
_symmetry.space_group_name_H-M   'P 1'
#
loop_
_entity.id
_entity.type
_entity.pdbx_description
1 polymer ?
#
loop_
_entity_poly.entity_id
_entity_poly.type
_entity_poly.pdbx_seq_one_letter_code
_entity_poly.pdbx_strand_id
1 'polypeptide(L)'
;MPSIAADVFCAIVAGAPHDEVYRDEQIVAFLDRAPLMPGHTLVITREHFATLEDVPPDLLAPFFGVVQRVSRVFGPALGAEGTLVAINTRVSQSVPHVHAHVVPRRKGDRLFSTGAPPMLWIRRRYEEGEAEAIAAKLRQALGA
;
A
#
# COMPACT_ATOMS: atom_id res chain seq x y z
N MET A 1 30.50 -3.62 3.08
CA MET A 1 29.08 -3.23 3.15
C MET A 1 28.30 -4.13 2.23
N PRO A 2 27.41 -4.94 2.79
CA PRO A 2 26.50 -5.61 1.88
C PRO A 2 25.75 -4.53 1.12
N SER A 3 25.81 -4.59 -0.21
CA SER A 3 24.94 -3.74 -1.02
C SER A 3 23.50 -4.10 -0.62
N ILE A 4 22.76 -3.12 -0.14
CA ILE A 4 21.34 -3.28 0.00
C ILE A 4 20.84 -3.57 -1.41
N ALA A 5 20.42 -4.81 -1.66
CA ALA A 5 19.87 -5.16 -2.96
C ALA A 5 18.66 -4.26 -3.21
N ALA A 6 18.76 -3.40 -4.23
CA ALA A 6 17.66 -2.53 -4.59
C ALA A 6 16.48 -3.39 -5.05
N ASP A 7 15.40 -3.37 -4.29
CA ASP A 7 14.16 -4.02 -4.66
C ASP A 7 13.29 -3.10 -5.53
N VAL A 8 12.15 -3.60 -5.99
CA VAL A 8 11.25 -2.81 -6.84
C VAL A 8 10.70 -1.57 -6.12
N PHE A 9 10.59 -1.63 -4.78
CA PHE A 9 10.11 -0.47 -4.01
C PHE A 9 11.20 0.58 -3.84
N CYS A 10 12.46 0.17 -3.70
CA CYS A 10 13.58 1.11 -3.75
C CYS A 10 13.59 1.85 -5.09
N ALA A 11 13.31 1.16 -6.18
CA ALA A 11 13.21 1.78 -7.51
C ALA A 11 12.05 2.79 -7.58
N ILE A 12 10.91 2.48 -6.97
CA ILE A 12 9.77 3.41 -6.90
C ILE A 12 10.14 4.66 -6.10
N VAL A 13 10.82 4.51 -4.98
CA VAL A 13 11.32 5.65 -4.19
C VAL A 13 12.22 6.53 -5.05
N ALA A 14 13.03 5.93 -5.91
CA ALA A 14 13.95 6.63 -6.81
C ALA A 14 13.29 7.19 -8.09
N GLY A 15 11.98 6.98 -8.28
CA GLY A 15 11.23 7.56 -9.39
C GLY A 15 10.80 6.61 -10.49
N ALA A 16 10.94 5.27 -10.31
CA ALA A 16 10.40 4.32 -11.28
C ALA A 16 8.89 4.51 -11.44
N PRO A 17 8.31 4.18 -12.60
CA PRO A 17 6.89 4.37 -12.87
C PRO A 17 6.00 3.69 -11.83
N HIS A 18 5.04 4.43 -11.30
CA HIS A 18 4.06 3.98 -10.31
C HIS A 18 2.91 4.98 -10.22
N ASP A 19 1.84 4.59 -9.53
CA ASP A 19 0.69 5.47 -9.29
C ASP A 19 0.75 6.01 -7.87
N GLU A 20 1.40 7.16 -7.70
CA GLU A 20 1.67 7.73 -6.38
C GLU A 20 0.42 8.28 -5.72
N VAL A 21 0.26 7.98 -4.43
CA VAL A 21 -0.83 8.46 -3.59
C VAL A 21 -0.33 9.51 -2.61
N TYR A 22 0.87 9.33 -2.07
CA TYR A 22 1.44 10.21 -1.05
C TYR A 22 2.96 10.08 -1.03
N ARG A 23 3.63 11.19 -0.70
CA ARG A 23 5.08 11.20 -0.51
C ARG A 23 5.47 12.29 0.48
N ASP A 24 6.33 11.94 1.42
CA ASP A 24 7.03 12.91 2.25
C ASP A 24 8.50 12.50 2.36
N GLU A 25 9.25 13.08 3.29
CA GLU A 25 10.68 12.81 3.43
C GLU A 25 10.99 11.39 3.91
N GLN A 26 10.02 10.71 4.51
CA GLN A 26 10.22 9.41 5.17
C GLN A 26 9.38 8.28 4.57
N ILE A 27 8.22 8.60 4.01
CA ILE A 27 7.20 7.63 3.62
C ILE A 27 6.73 7.87 2.19
N VAL A 28 6.47 6.79 1.47
CA VAL A 28 5.83 6.83 0.14
C VAL A 28 4.64 5.88 0.16
N ALA A 29 3.55 6.28 -0.46
CA ALA A 29 2.39 5.42 -0.68
C ALA A 29 2.00 5.44 -2.16
N PHE A 30 1.67 4.28 -2.70
CA PHE A 30 1.33 4.11 -4.12
C PHE A 30 0.38 2.94 -4.28
N LEU A 31 -0.34 2.90 -5.40
CA LEU A 31 -1.26 1.80 -5.66
C LEU A 31 -0.53 0.50 -6.00
N ASP A 32 -1.04 -0.61 -5.47
CA ASP A 32 -0.60 -1.94 -5.89
C ASP A 32 -1.09 -2.15 -7.33
N ARG A 33 -0.19 -2.58 -8.23
CA ARG A 33 -0.52 -2.86 -9.64
C ARG A 33 -1.47 -4.03 -9.82
N ALA A 34 -1.45 -4.97 -8.89
CA ALA A 34 -2.31 -6.14 -8.88
C ALA A 34 -3.16 -6.10 -7.62
N PRO A 35 -4.16 -5.20 -7.55
CA PRO A 35 -4.87 -4.92 -6.31
C PRO A 35 -5.80 -6.05 -5.90
N LEU A 36 -6.04 -6.16 -4.60
CA LEU A 36 -7.11 -7.00 -4.08
C LEU A 36 -8.47 -6.34 -4.32
N MET A 37 -8.50 -5.03 -4.22
CA MET A 37 -9.64 -4.16 -4.51
C MET A 37 -9.10 -2.89 -5.16
N PRO A 38 -9.87 -2.24 -6.05
CA PRO A 38 -9.45 -0.95 -6.60
C PRO A 38 -9.18 0.06 -5.49
N GLY A 39 -7.99 0.66 -5.50
CA GLY A 39 -7.55 1.55 -4.43
C GLY A 39 -6.60 0.91 -3.41
N HIS A 40 -6.35 -0.39 -3.51
CA HIS A 40 -5.36 -1.09 -2.70
C HIS A 40 -4.04 -0.33 -2.75
N THR A 41 -3.67 0.26 -1.63
CA THR A 41 -2.49 1.11 -1.51
C THR A 41 -1.41 0.38 -0.72
N LEU A 42 -0.16 0.56 -1.13
CA LEU A 42 1.01 0.10 -0.40
C LEU A 42 1.66 1.32 0.25
N VAL A 43 1.95 1.23 1.55
CA VAL A 43 2.68 2.26 2.29
C VAL A 43 4.04 1.70 2.64
N ILE A 44 5.10 2.39 2.24
CA ILE A 44 6.48 1.96 2.44
C ILE A 44 7.30 3.05 3.12
N THR A 45 8.38 2.64 3.76
CA THR A 45 9.43 3.57 4.18
C THR A 45 10.32 3.90 2.99
N ARG A 46 10.75 5.15 2.87
CA ARG A 46 11.71 5.53 1.80
C ARG A 46 13.05 4.86 2.01
N GLU A 47 13.52 4.83 3.24
CA GLU A 47 14.73 4.07 3.58
C GLU A 47 14.39 2.58 3.57
N HIS A 48 15.31 1.78 3.07
CA HIS A 48 15.10 0.33 2.96
C HIS A 48 15.20 -0.34 4.32
N PHE A 49 14.11 -0.98 4.75
CA PHE A 49 14.07 -1.94 5.86
C PHE A 49 13.36 -3.17 5.33
N ALA A 50 13.95 -4.34 5.51
CA ALA A 50 13.39 -5.56 4.93
C ALA A 50 12.04 -5.92 5.55
N THR A 51 11.88 -5.76 6.85
CA THR A 51 10.66 -6.13 7.57
C THR A 51 10.25 -5.06 8.57
N LEU A 52 9.02 -5.20 9.08
CA LEU A 52 8.54 -4.36 10.18
C LEU A 52 9.45 -4.42 11.42
N GLU A 53 10.05 -5.58 11.67
CA GLU A 53 10.92 -5.77 12.83
C GLU A 53 12.20 -4.93 12.76
N ASP A 54 12.59 -4.52 11.55
CA ASP A 54 13.82 -3.74 11.32
C ASP A 54 13.58 -2.23 11.39
N VAL A 55 12.32 -1.79 11.38
CA VAL A 55 11.97 -0.36 11.36
C VAL A 55 12.32 0.28 12.72
N PRO A 56 13.10 1.37 12.74
CA PRO A 56 13.41 2.06 13.99
C PRO A 56 12.15 2.60 14.68
N PRO A 57 12.11 2.61 16.02
CA PRO A 57 10.93 3.07 16.75
C PRO A 57 10.46 4.48 16.39
N ASP A 58 11.38 5.41 16.11
CA ASP A 58 11.05 6.78 15.76
C ASP A 58 10.40 6.91 14.38
N LEU A 59 10.48 5.88 13.55
CA LEU A 59 9.85 5.86 12.22
C LEU A 59 8.46 5.20 12.25
N LEU A 60 8.10 4.53 13.33
CA LEU A 60 6.80 3.84 13.42
C LEU A 60 5.61 4.80 13.37
N ALA A 61 5.66 5.91 14.10
CA ALA A 61 4.58 6.89 14.09
C ALA A 61 4.42 7.55 12.71
N PRO A 62 5.49 8.01 12.04
CA PRO A 62 5.39 8.48 10.64
C PRO A 62 4.80 7.44 9.69
N PHE A 63 5.23 6.19 9.79
CA PHE A 63 4.78 5.11 8.93
C PHE A 63 3.29 4.81 9.14
N PHE A 64 2.89 4.49 10.37
CA PHE A 64 1.49 4.19 10.67
C PHE A 64 0.59 5.41 10.56
N GLY A 65 1.13 6.61 10.74
CA GLY A 65 0.39 7.86 10.51
C GLY A 65 -0.09 7.97 9.06
N VAL A 66 0.75 7.61 8.11
CA VAL A 66 0.36 7.59 6.69
C VAL A 66 -0.65 6.47 6.42
N VAL A 67 -0.45 5.28 6.98
CA VAL A 67 -1.42 4.18 6.89
C VAL A 67 -2.80 4.66 7.36
N GLN A 68 -2.87 5.33 8.50
CA GLN A 68 -4.13 5.85 9.05
C GLN A 68 -4.77 6.88 8.11
N ARG A 69 -3.98 7.82 7.60
CA ARG A 69 -4.48 8.86 6.69
C ARG A 69 -5.04 8.27 5.41
N VAL A 70 -4.36 7.29 4.82
CA VAL A 70 -4.82 6.60 3.61
C VAL A 70 -6.15 5.90 3.90
N SER A 71 -6.23 5.16 5.00
CA SER A 71 -7.47 4.49 5.40
C SER A 71 -8.63 5.48 5.54
N ARG A 72 -8.39 6.63 6.15
CA ARG A 72 -9.44 7.65 6.39
C ARG A 72 -10.03 8.21 5.11
N VAL A 73 -9.25 8.30 4.04
CA VAL A 73 -9.75 8.90 2.79
C VAL A 73 -10.44 7.92 1.86
N PHE A 74 -10.40 6.63 2.13
CA PHE A 74 -11.08 5.64 1.31
C PHE A 74 -12.59 5.85 1.25
N GLY A 75 -13.21 6.22 2.37
CA GLY A 75 -14.65 6.53 2.39
C GLY A 75 -15.00 7.72 1.50
N PRO A 76 -14.47 8.92 1.80
CA PRO A 76 -14.77 10.12 0.99
C PRO A 76 -14.35 10.01 -0.47
N ALA A 77 -13.21 9.40 -0.76
CA ALA A 77 -12.66 9.34 -2.12
C ALA A 77 -13.26 8.22 -2.97
N LEU A 78 -13.50 7.05 -2.38
CA LEU A 78 -13.85 5.84 -3.13
C LEU A 78 -15.20 5.24 -2.71
N GLY A 79 -15.84 5.78 -1.69
CA GLY A 79 -17.09 5.23 -1.17
C GLY A 79 -16.91 3.90 -0.42
N ALA A 80 -15.71 3.61 0.06
CA ALA A 80 -15.46 2.40 0.85
C ALA A 80 -16.15 2.50 2.22
N GLU A 81 -16.52 1.33 2.75
CA GLU A 81 -17.18 1.23 4.06
C GLU A 81 -16.21 0.83 5.17
N GLY A 82 -15.06 0.33 4.81
CA GLY A 82 -14.04 -0.09 5.78
C GLY A 82 -12.70 -0.29 5.12
N THR A 83 -11.72 -0.78 5.90
CA THR A 83 -10.34 -0.95 5.45
C THR A 83 -9.74 -2.22 6.06
N LEU A 84 -8.95 -2.92 5.28
CA LEU A 84 -8.03 -3.95 5.77
C LEU A 84 -6.63 -3.35 5.79
N VAL A 85 -5.93 -3.49 6.90
CA VAL A 85 -4.49 -3.18 7.00
C VAL A 85 -3.76 -4.47 7.34
N ALA A 86 -2.74 -4.80 6.55
CA ALA A 86 -1.94 -6.00 6.79
C ALA A 86 -0.48 -5.76 6.41
N ILE A 87 0.42 -6.32 7.21
CA ILE A 87 1.86 -6.32 6.95
C ILE A 87 2.35 -7.75 7.10
N ASN A 88 3.01 -8.27 6.07
CA ASN A 88 3.64 -9.59 6.14
C ASN A 88 5.11 -9.42 6.52
N THR A 89 5.58 -10.24 7.43
CA THR A 89 6.98 -10.30 7.83
C THR A 89 7.54 -11.65 7.42
N ARG A 90 8.40 -11.66 6.41
CA ARG A 90 9.07 -12.82 5.81
C ARG A 90 8.12 -13.80 5.13
N VAL A 91 7.20 -14.43 5.86
CA VAL A 91 6.24 -15.38 5.29
C VAL A 91 5.19 -14.61 4.50
N SER A 92 4.99 -14.99 3.25
CA SER A 92 4.07 -14.33 2.30
C SER A 92 4.45 -12.88 1.98
N GLN A 93 5.66 -12.48 2.29
CA GLN A 93 6.18 -11.16 1.96
C GLN A 93 6.78 -11.19 0.56
N SER A 94 6.09 -10.60 -0.39
CA SER A 94 6.47 -10.64 -1.81
C SER A 94 7.73 -9.81 -2.14
N VAL A 95 7.95 -8.72 -1.40
CA VAL A 95 9.08 -7.82 -1.60
C VAL A 95 9.77 -7.59 -0.26
N PRO A 96 11.10 -7.77 -0.17
CA PRO A 96 11.83 -7.59 1.09
C PRO A 96 12.10 -6.11 1.39
N HIS A 97 11.06 -5.33 1.45
CA HIS A 97 10.99 -3.92 1.81
C HIS A 97 9.68 -3.74 2.54
N VAL A 98 9.72 -3.33 3.79
CA VAL A 98 8.52 -3.24 4.63
C VAL A 98 7.42 -2.47 3.93
N HIS A 99 6.24 -3.07 3.85
CA HIS A 99 5.09 -2.43 3.24
C HIS A 99 3.80 -2.86 3.92
N ALA A 100 2.95 -1.88 4.16
CA ALA A 100 1.60 -2.10 4.66
C ALA A 100 0.64 -2.13 3.47
N HIS A 101 -0.16 -3.19 3.40
CA HIS A 101 -1.31 -3.26 2.52
C HIS A 101 -2.44 -2.49 3.18
N VAL A 102 -2.98 -1.50 2.49
CA VAL A 102 -4.14 -0.73 2.95
C VAL A 102 -5.21 -0.89 1.87
N VAL A 103 -6.23 -1.67 2.17
CA VAL A 103 -7.19 -2.16 1.17
C VAL A 103 -8.58 -1.64 1.48
N PRO A 104 -9.22 -0.88 0.55
CA PRO A 104 -10.58 -0.43 0.77
C PRO A 104 -11.55 -1.61 0.75
N ARG A 105 -12.49 -1.62 1.70
CA ARG A 105 -13.45 -2.70 1.87
C ARG A 105 -14.88 -2.19 1.73
N ARG A 106 -15.74 -3.07 1.22
CA ARG A 106 -17.19 -2.87 1.21
C ARG A 106 -17.86 -4.12 1.74
N LYS A 107 -19.02 -3.97 2.36
CA LYS A 107 -19.85 -5.11 2.72
C LYS A 107 -20.19 -5.89 1.44
N GLY A 108 -19.99 -7.20 1.47
CA GLY A 108 -20.26 -8.04 0.32
C GLY A 108 -19.15 -8.06 -0.73
N ASP A 109 -17.98 -7.46 -0.48
CA ASP A 109 -16.85 -7.48 -1.42
C ASP A 109 -16.20 -8.86 -1.56
N ARG A 110 -16.54 -9.79 -0.67
CA ARG A 110 -16.13 -11.20 -0.69
C ARG A 110 -14.63 -11.43 -0.54
N LEU A 111 -13.90 -10.46 0.00
CA LEU A 111 -12.44 -10.62 0.15
C LEU A 111 -12.07 -11.83 1.02
N PHE A 112 -12.86 -12.11 2.06
CA PHE A 112 -12.64 -13.25 2.97
C PHE A 112 -13.71 -14.34 2.88
N SER A 113 -14.68 -14.21 1.99
CA SER A 113 -15.85 -15.10 1.95
C SER A 113 -15.93 -15.96 0.70
N THR A 114 -14.82 -16.15 0.00
CA THR A 114 -14.77 -16.96 -1.23
C THR A 114 -14.52 -18.45 -0.96
N GLY A 115 -14.37 -18.86 0.30
CA GLY A 115 -13.93 -20.21 0.65
C GLY A 115 -12.44 -20.46 0.44
N ALA A 116 -11.75 -19.53 -0.20
CA ALA A 116 -10.30 -19.59 -0.36
C ALA A 116 -9.61 -19.04 0.89
N PRO A 117 -8.47 -19.63 1.31
CA PRO A 117 -7.68 -19.05 2.39
C PRO A 117 -7.28 -17.61 2.07
N PRO A 118 -7.13 -16.72 3.07
CA PRO A 118 -6.67 -15.33 2.84
C PRO A 118 -5.34 -15.23 2.08
N MET A 119 -4.54 -16.29 2.14
CA MET A 119 -3.26 -16.38 1.43
C MET A 119 -3.42 -16.56 -0.08
N LEU A 120 -4.62 -16.93 -0.54
CA LEU A 120 -4.94 -17.06 -1.96
C LEU A 120 -5.76 -15.87 -2.45
N TRP A 121 -5.43 -14.70 -1.98
CA TRP A 121 -6.08 -13.47 -2.42
C TRP A 121 -6.04 -13.35 -3.93
N ILE A 122 -7.23 -13.19 -4.54
CA ILE A 122 -7.34 -13.04 -5.98
C ILE A 122 -6.92 -11.63 -6.35
N ARG A 123 -5.81 -11.52 -7.10
CA ARG A 123 -5.31 -10.25 -7.61
C ARG A 123 -6.13 -9.84 -8.82
N ARG A 124 -6.45 -8.55 -8.90
CA ARG A 124 -7.18 -7.94 -10.01
C ARG A 124 -6.24 -7.20 -10.94
N ARG A 125 -6.78 -6.67 -12.00
CA ARG A 125 -6.09 -5.75 -12.91
C ARG A 125 -6.90 -4.48 -13.02
N TYR A 126 -6.19 -3.36 -13.17
CA TYR A 126 -6.83 -2.09 -13.49
C TYR A 126 -7.11 -2.02 -14.99
N GLU A 127 -8.23 -1.38 -15.34
CA GLU A 127 -8.48 -0.95 -16.71
C GLU A 127 -7.53 0.21 -17.03
N GLU A 128 -7.34 0.48 -18.33
CA GLU A 128 -6.51 1.60 -18.77
C GLU A 128 -7.01 2.92 -18.18
N GLY A 129 -6.11 3.67 -17.52
CA GLY A 129 -6.43 4.94 -16.87
C GLY A 129 -7.12 4.84 -15.51
N GLU A 130 -7.57 3.67 -15.11
CA GLU A 130 -8.29 3.48 -13.84
C GLU A 130 -7.40 3.75 -12.63
N ALA A 131 -6.19 3.20 -12.61
CA ALA A 131 -5.25 3.39 -11.52
C ALA A 131 -4.87 4.85 -11.35
N GLU A 132 -4.59 5.55 -12.45
CA GLU A 132 -4.26 6.97 -12.43
C GLU A 132 -5.41 7.80 -11.85
N ALA A 133 -6.65 7.50 -12.24
CA ALA A 133 -7.83 8.22 -11.75
C ALA A 133 -8.03 7.99 -10.25
N ILE A 134 -7.87 6.76 -9.79
CA ILE A 134 -7.99 6.42 -8.37
C ILE A 134 -6.89 7.11 -7.55
N ALA A 135 -5.65 7.03 -8.01
CA ALA A 135 -4.53 7.69 -7.33
C ALA A 135 -4.74 9.19 -7.22
N ALA A 136 -5.26 9.83 -8.26
CA ALA A 136 -5.58 11.25 -8.25
C ALA A 136 -6.65 11.59 -7.20
N LYS A 137 -7.71 10.78 -7.10
CA LYS A 137 -8.74 10.97 -6.08
C LYS A 137 -8.19 10.86 -4.67
N LEU A 138 -7.32 9.88 -4.44
CA LEU A 138 -6.69 9.67 -3.13
C LEU A 138 -5.74 10.83 -2.78
N ARG A 139 -4.90 11.26 -3.74
CA ARG A 139 -4.04 12.44 -3.52
C ARG A 139 -4.84 13.67 -3.17
N GLN A 140 -5.90 13.93 -3.91
CA GLN A 140 -6.77 15.09 -3.66
C GLN A 140 -7.39 15.02 -2.25
N ALA A 141 -7.89 13.87 -1.86
CA ALA A 141 -8.49 13.66 -0.56
C ALA A 141 -7.49 13.80 0.59
N LEU A 142 -6.24 13.40 0.35
CA LEU A 142 -5.16 13.55 1.32
C LEU A 142 -4.63 14.99 1.42
N GLY A 143 -4.99 15.84 0.48
CA GLY A 143 -4.46 17.20 0.42
C GLY A 143 -3.00 17.26 -0.04
N ALA A 144 -2.57 16.25 -0.75
CA ALA A 144 -1.20 16.14 -1.21
C ALA A 144 -1.06 16.54 -2.68
#